data_e681dad94d42884eb27f88911bef8aa1
#
_entry.id   e681dad94d42884eb27f88911bef8aa1
#
_cell.length_a   1.000
_cell.length_b   1.000
_cell.length_c   1.000
_cell.angle_alpha   90.00
_cell.angle_beta   90.00
_cell.angle_gamma   90.00
#
_symmetry.space_group_name_H-M   'P 1'
#
loop_
_entity.id
_entity.type
_entity.pdbx_description
1 polymer ?
#
loop_
_entity_poly.entity_id
_entity_poly.type
_entity_poly.pdbx_seq_one_letter_code
_entity_poly.pdbx_strand_id
1 'polypeptide(L)'
;MATLIGAIRRALSSAGPEGAPIRVATGEHVANRVVFKQLLQAGAVDVVQLDACRVAGVNENIAILLLAAKFGVPVCPHAGGVGLCELVRHLSFFDYAAVSASLDGRVIEWVDHLHEHFTDPASVVGGRYLAPTQPGFSAQLREETLSQYVYPDGPVWTEVVA
;
A
#
# COMPACT_ATOMS: atom_id res chain seq x y z
N MET A 1 -9.81 15.81 -10.71
CA MET A 1 -9.56 14.91 -9.55
C MET A 1 -9.08 15.69 -8.32
N ALA A 2 -7.93 16.35 -8.32
CA ALA A 2 -7.41 17.08 -7.16
C ALA A 2 -8.40 18.09 -6.55
N THR A 3 -9.13 18.84 -7.38
CA THR A 3 -10.12 19.82 -6.93
C THR A 3 -11.27 19.18 -6.15
N LEU A 4 -11.79 18.03 -6.62
CA LEU A 4 -12.88 17.32 -5.94
C LEU A 4 -12.41 16.74 -4.60
N ILE A 5 -11.26 16.05 -4.58
CA ILE A 5 -10.69 15.50 -3.35
C ILE A 5 -10.40 16.61 -2.34
N GLY A 6 -9.85 17.74 -2.78
CA GLY A 6 -9.62 18.91 -1.94
C GLY A 6 -10.91 19.53 -1.38
N ALA A 7 -12.03 19.49 -2.12
CA ALA A 7 -13.33 19.93 -1.62
C ALA A 7 -13.87 18.99 -0.53
N ILE A 8 -13.75 17.67 -0.73
CA ILE A 8 -14.11 16.66 0.28
C ILE A 8 -13.27 16.85 1.54
N ARG A 9 -11.96 17.01 1.40
CA ARG A 9 -11.04 17.25 2.53
C ARG A 9 -11.45 18.49 3.34
N ARG A 10 -11.79 19.59 2.68
CA ARG A 10 -12.29 20.80 3.36
C ARG A 10 -13.61 20.56 4.10
N ALA A 11 -14.54 19.85 3.48
CA ALA A 11 -15.82 19.51 4.13
C ALA A 11 -15.63 18.62 5.38
N LEU A 12 -14.60 17.79 5.39
CA LEU A 12 -14.28 16.89 6.48
C LEU A 12 -13.37 17.51 7.57
N SER A 13 -12.93 18.74 7.41
CA SER A 13 -11.98 19.39 8.31
C SER A 13 -12.47 19.57 9.76
N SER A 14 -13.78 19.45 10.02
CA SER A 14 -14.41 19.53 11.34
C SER A 14 -15.55 18.54 11.52
N ALA A 15 -15.61 17.50 10.69
CA ALA A 15 -16.74 16.54 10.67
C ALA A 15 -16.58 15.37 11.65
N GLY A 16 -15.43 15.21 12.27
CA GLY A 16 -15.16 14.16 13.25
C GLY A 16 -15.71 14.48 14.64
N PRO A 17 -15.57 13.54 15.57
CA PRO A 17 -15.98 13.73 16.97
C PRO A 17 -15.34 14.98 17.56
N GLU A 18 -16.12 15.75 18.34
CA GLU A 18 -15.69 17.01 18.96
C GLU A 18 -15.11 18.04 17.98
N GLY A 19 -15.52 17.96 16.69
CA GLY A 19 -15.01 18.87 15.65
C GLY A 19 -13.60 18.53 15.13
N ALA A 20 -13.08 17.36 15.44
CA ALA A 20 -11.78 16.93 14.93
C ALA A 20 -11.82 16.71 13.41
N PRO A 21 -10.72 16.92 12.69
CA PRO A 21 -10.66 16.65 11.26
C PRO A 21 -10.71 15.15 10.95
N ILE A 22 -11.54 14.76 9.98
CA ILE A 22 -11.43 13.44 9.35
C ILE A 22 -10.44 13.56 8.19
N ARG A 23 -9.39 12.76 8.24
CA ARG A 23 -8.30 12.79 7.25
C ARG A 23 -8.67 12.02 6.00
N VAL A 24 -8.24 12.54 4.85
CA VAL A 24 -8.46 11.91 3.54
C VAL A 24 -7.20 11.16 3.12
N ALA A 25 -7.30 9.84 3.02
CA ALA A 25 -6.31 8.96 2.42
C ALA A 25 -6.77 8.56 1.03
N THR A 26 -5.90 8.68 0.03
CA THR A 26 -6.18 8.21 -1.33
C THR A 26 -4.90 8.12 -2.16
N GLY A 27 -4.98 7.44 -3.31
CA GLY A 27 -3.88 7.30 -4.23
C GLY A 27 -3.74 5.90 -4.83
N GLU A 28 -4.52 4.92 -4.40
CA GLU A 28 -4.43 3.52 -4.86
C GLU A 28 -4.59 3.36 -6.39
N HIS A 29 -5.41 4.24 -7.02
CA HIS A 29 -5.61 4.25 -8.47
C HIS A 29 -4.70 5.23 -9.23
N VAL A 30 -3.80 5.92 -8.53
CA VAL A 30 -2.90 6.90 -9.14
C VAL A 30 -1.71 6.18 -9.78
N ALA A 31 -1.55 6.36 -11.09
CA ALA A 31 -0.61 5.57 -11.88
C ALA A 31 0.85 6.07 -11.87
N ASN A 32 1.13 7.31 -11.40
CA ASN A 32 2.49 7.85 -11.47
C ASN A 32 2.73 9.05 -10.53
N ARG A 33 4.01 9.33 -10.29
CA ARG A 33 4.49 10.45 -9.44
C ARG A 33 4.01 11.83 -9.86
N VAL A 34 3.68 12.04 -11.15
CA VAL A 34 3.25 13.35 -11.65
C VAL A 34 1.87 13.69 -11.06
N VAL A 35 0.96 12.72 -11.07
CA VAL A 35 -0.38 12.89 -10.48
C VAL A 35 -0.29 13.00 -8.96
N PHE A 36 0.55 12.22 -8.30
CA PHE A 36 0.82 12.37 -6.86
C PHE A 36 1.33 13.77 -6.53
N LYS A 37 2.30 14.28 -7.31
CA LYS A 37 2.78 15.66 -7.14
C LYS A 37 1.65 16.68 -7.26
N GLN A 38 0.75 16.54 -8.23
CA GLN A 38 -0.39 17.44 -8.40
C GLN A 38 -1.35 17.38 -7.21
N LEU A 39 -1.63 16.19 -6.66
CA LEU A 39 -2.45 16.03 -5.46
C LEU A 39 -1.82 16.71 -4.25
N LEU A 40 -0.53 16.52 -4.05
CA LEU A 40 0.24 17.11 -2.96
C LEU A 40 0.33 18.63 -3.09
N GLN A 41 0.61 19.16 -4.28
CA GLN A 41 0.64 20.61 -4.54
C GLN A 41 -0.71 21.28 -4.31
N ALA A 42 -1.80 20.58 -4.61
CA ALA A 42 -3.15 21.07 -4.38
C ALA A 42 -3.60 20.95 -2.90
N GLY A 43 -2.79 20.37 -2.02
CA GLY A 43 -3.17 20.07 -0.64
C GLY A 43 -4.43 19.20 -0.58
N ALA A 44 -4.59 18.28 -1.52
CA ALA A 44 -5.83 17.52 -1.69
C ALA A 44 -5.93 16.29 -0.78
N VAL A 45 -4.82 15.79 -0.28
CA VAL A 45 -4.74 14.57 0.53
C VAL A 45 -4.04 14.81 1.86
N ASP A 46 -4.45 14.09 2.89
CA ASP A 46 -3.81 14.08 4.21
C ASP A 46 -2.90 12.88 4.40
N VAL A 47 -3.12 11.81 3.63
CA VAL A 47 -2.30 10.59 3.63
C VAL A 47 -2.17 10.11 2.19
N VAL A 48 -0.95 9.87 1.74
CA VAL A 48 -0.68 9.25 0.44
C VAL A 48 -0.87 7.75 0.56
N GLN A 49 -1.79 7.19 -0.23
CA GLN A 49 -2.06 5.75 -0.29
C GLN A 49 -1.66 5.21 -1.67
N LEU A 50 -0.34 5.11 -1.88
CA LEU A 50 0.18 4.56 -3.13
C LEU A 50 0.01 3.04 -3.20
N ASP A 51 -0.21 2.51 -4.40
CA ASP A 51 -0.27 1.08 -4.67
C ASP A 51 0.99 0.65 -5.44
N ALA A 52 1.74 -0.30 -4.85
CA ALA A 52 3.01 -0.75 -5.40
C ALA A 52 2.90 -1.48 -6.75
N CYS A 53 1.73 -2.04 -7.07
CA CYS A 53 1.46 -2.73 -8.33
C CYS A 53 0.88 -1.83 -9.43
N ARG A 54 0.36 -0.66 -9.08
CA ARG A 54 -0.23 0.28 -10.04
C ARG A 54 0.75 1.31 -10.57
N VAL A 55 1.80 1.60 -9.84
CA VAL A 55 2.87 2.49 -10.30
C VAL A 55 4.00 1.72 -10.97
N ALA A 56 4.84 2.40 -11.75
CA ALA A 56 5.86 1.79 -12.61
C ALA A 56 7.10 1.27 -11.84
N GLY A 57 6.88 0.39 -10.84
CA GLY A 57 7.93 -0.32 -10.13
C GLY A 57 8.57 0.46 -8.98
N VAL A 58 9.68 -0.08 -8.45
CA VAL A 58 10.33 0.40 -7.22
C VAL A 58 10.78 1.86 -7.33
N ASN A 59 11.38 2.25 -8.44
CA ASN A 59 11.87 3.63 -8.63
C ASN A 59 10.75 4.66 -8.55
N GLU A 60 9.57 4.33 -9.08
CA GLU A 60 8.40 5.21 -9.02
C GLU A 60 7.86 5.29 -7.59
N ASN A 61 7.79 4.16 -6.87
CA ASN A 61 7.42 4.11 -5.46
C ASN A 61 8.36 4.99 -4.62
N ILE A 62 9.67 4.87 -4.78
CA ILE A 62 10.67 5.69 -4.08
C ILE A 62 10.44 7.18 -4.37
N ALA A 63 10.23 7.55 -5.62
CA ALA A 63 9.98 8.94 -5.99
C ALA A 63 8.71 9.50 -5.33
N ILE A 64 7.64 8.69 -5.20
CA ILE A 64 6.40 9.09 -4.53
C ILE A 64 6.63 9.24 -3.02
N LEU A 65 7.37 8.34 -2.37
CA LEU A 65 7.72 8.43 -0.96
C LEU A 65 8.52 9.71 -0.67
N LEU A 66 9.50 10.03 -1.51
CA LEU A 66 10.29 11.27 -1.38
C LEU A 66 9.43 12.53 -1.62
N LEU A 67 8.49 12.49 -2.56
CA LEU A 67 7.54 13.57 -2.76
C LEU A 67 6.65 13.76 -1.52
N ALA A 68 6.07 12.69 -0.98
CA ALA A 68 5.25 12.75 0.23
C ALA A 68 6.04 13.37 1.39
N ALA A 69 7.27 12.91 1.62
CA ALA A 69 8.15 13.48 2.64
C ALA A 69 8.44 14.97 2.41
N LYS A 70 8.73 15.38 1.15
CA LYS A 70 8.96 16.78 0.80
C LYS A 70 7.77 17.68 1.12
N PHE A 71 6.55 17.18 0.97
CA PHE A 71 5.31 17.92 1.27
C PHE A 71 4.84 17.74 2.72
N GLY A 72 5.55 16.97 3.55
CA GLY A 72 5.18 16.69 4.93
C GLY A 72 3.89 15.86 5.07
N VAL A 73 3.55 15.06 4.04
CA VAL A 73 2.34 14.24 4.02
C VAL A 73 2.74 12.79 4.33
N PRO A 74 2.16 12.15 5.37
CA PRO A 74 2.45 10.77 5.70
C PRO A 74 1.95 9.81 4.62
N VAL A 75 2.53 8.61 4.62
CA VAL A 75 2.19 7.54 3.68
C VAL A 75 1.57 6.36 4.43
N CYS A 76 0.50 5.81 3.87
CA CYS A 76 -0.09 4.52 4.24
C CYS A 76 -0.21 3.70 2.95
N PRO A 77 0.75 2.81 2.63
CA PRO A 77 0.70 2.05 1.40
C PRO A 77 -0.55 1.18 1.32
N HIS A 78 -1.17 1.16 0.13
CA HIS A 78 -2.30 0.29 -0.17
C HIS A 78 -1.86 -1.17 -0.22
N ALA A 79 -2.62 -2.05 0.43
CA ALA A 79 -2.33 -3.48 0.49
C ALA A 79 -3.54 -4.36 0.15
N GLY A 80 -4.53 -3.82 -0.55
CA GLY A 80 -5.82 -4.46 -0.86
C GLY A 80 -5.78 -5.57 -1.92
N GLY A 81 -4.61 -6.10 -2.29
CA GLY A 81 -4.46 -7.17 -3.28
C GLY A 81 -3.61 -8.33 -2.79
N VAL A 82 -3.75 -9.48 -3.45
CA VAL A 82 -2.96 -10.68 -3.14
C VAL A 82 -1.47 -10.39 -3.30
N GLY A 83 -0.67 -10.66 -2.27
CA GLY A 83 0.77 -10.38 -2.24
C GLY A 83 1.15 -8.91 -2.01
N LEU A 84 0.18 -7.99 -1.90
CA LEU A 84 0.49 -6.59 -1.63
C LEU A 84 1.00 -6.35 -0.22
N CYS A 85 0.48 -7.02 0.79
CA CYS A 85 1.04 -6.96 2.14
C CYS A 85 2.50 -7.40 2.16
N GLU A 86 2.84 -8.47 1.44
CA GLU A 86 4.21 -8.99 1.28
C GLU A 86 5.13 -7.96 0.62
N LEU A 87 4.65 -7.30 -0.43
CA LEU A 87 5.42 -6.34 -1.21
C LEU A 87 5.57 -4.99 -0.48
N VAL A 88 4.49 -4.42 0.04
CA VAL A 88 4.50 -3.07 0.60
C VAL A 88 5.29 -2.98 1.91
N ARG A 89 5.45 -4.08 2.66
CA ARG A 89 6.30 -4.07 3.85
C ARG A 89 7.74 -3.67 3.52
N HIS A 90 8.30 -4.11 2.39
CA HIS A 90 9.65 -3.71 1.94
C HIS A 90 9.74 -2.20 1.70
N LEU A 91 8.75 -1.62 1.01
CA LEU A 91 8.69 -0.18 0.74
C LEU A 91 8.49 0.63 2.02
N SER A 92 7.69 0.12 2.95
CA SER A 92 7.46 0.76 4.25
C SER A 92 8.71 0.74 5.13
N PHE A 93 9.48 -0.36 5.12
CA PHE A 93 10.78 -0.41 5.79
C PHE A 93 11.81 0.51 5.12
N PHE A 94 11.79 0.64 3.79
CA PHE A 94 12.60 1.63 3.10
C PHE A 94 12.21 3.06 3.51
N ASP A 95 10.92 3.39 3.53
CA ASP A 95 10.45 4.71 3.99
C ASP A 95 10.92 4.99 5.42
N TYR A 96 10.78 4.02 6.32
CA TYR A 96 11.28 4.15 7.69
C TYR A 96 12.79 4.36 7.75
N ALA A 97 13.57 3.50 7.10
CA ALA A 97 15.02 3.49 7.25
C ALA A 97 15.73 4.63 6.50
N ALA A 98 15.23 5.03 5.33
CA ALA A 98 15.92 5.91 4.41
C ALA A 98 15.26 7.28 4.20
N VAL A 99 13.99 7.45 4.58
CA VAL A 99 13.25 8.69 4.31
C VAL A 99 12.83 9.36 5.62
N SER A 100 12.12 8.67 6.50
CA SER A 100 11.49 9.28 7.67
C SER A 100 12.28 9.12 8.96
N ALA A 101 13.00 8.03 9.14
CA ALA A 101 13.69 7.63 10.38
C ALA A 101 12.78 7.66 11.62
N SER A 102 11.46 7.55 11.46
CA SER A 102 10.46 7.65 12.52
C SER A 102 9.32 6.69 12.31
N LEU A 103 8.80 6.13 13.38
CA LEU A 103 7.56 5.35 13.40
C LEU A 103 6.31 6.21 13.64
N ASP A 104 6.48 7.50 13.94
CA ASP A 104 5.37 8.39 14.24
C ASP A 104 4.48 8.59 13.02
N GLY A 105 3.19 8.30 13.18
CA GLY A 105 2.20 8.38 12.11
C GLY A 105 2.41 7.39 10.96
N ARG A 106 3.25 6.36 11.13
CA ARG A 106 3.48 5.32 10.12
C ARG A 106 2.42 4.24 10.27
N VAL A 107 1.66 4.05 9.20
CA VAL A 107 0.58 3.07 9.10
C VAL A 107 0.75 2.32 7.79
N ILE A 108 0.49 1.02 7.81
CA ILE A 108 0.42 0.16 6.62
C ILE A 108 -0.96 -0.48 6.63
N GLU A 109 -1.62 -0.54 5.50
CA GLU A 109 -2.86 -1.28 5.37
C GLU A 109 -2.61 -2.78 5.56
N TRP A 110 -3.54 -3.46 6.20
CA TRP A 110 -3.51 -4.91 6.39
C TRP A 110 -4.78 -5.53 5.80
N VAL A 111 -4.60 -6.54 4.97
CA VAL A 111 -5.68 -7.36 4.44
C VAL A 111 -5.36 -8.82 4.76
N ASP A 112 -6.14 -9.42 5.64
CA ASP A 112 -5.88 -10.76 6.20
C ASP A 112 -6.46 -11.86 5.30
N HIS A 113 -5.79 -12.11 4.17
CA HIS A 113 -6.17 -13.21 3.26
C HIS A 113 -5.00 -13.67 2.39
N LEU A 114 -4.97 -14.95 2.06
CA LEU A 114 -4.11 -15.60 1.07
C LEU A 114 -2.60 -15.52 1.35
N HIS A 115 -2.20 -15.18 2.57
CA HIS A 115 -0.80 -15.14 2.99
C HIS A 115 -0.14 -16.52 2.96
N GLU A 116 -0.90 -17.58 3.19
CA GLU A 116 -0.47 -18.98 3.18
C GLU A 116 0.09 -19.44 1.83
N HIS A 117 -0.22 -18.73 0.76
CA HIS A 117 0.25 -19.03 -0.59
C HIS A 117 1.66 -18.54 -0.90
N PHE A 118 2.25 -17.73 -0.01
CA PHE A 118 3.58 -17.15 -0.22
C PHE A 118 4.66 -17.92 0.55
N THR A 119 5.89 -17.91 0.00
CA THR A 119 7.06 -18.55 0.66
C THR A 119 7.57 -17.75 1.85
N ASP A 120 7.40 -16.42 1.82
CA ASP A 120 7.74 -15.49 2.90
C ASP A 120 6.55 -14.56 3.18
N PRO A 121 5.49 -15.08 3.85
CA PRO A 121 4.26 -14.34 4.08
C PRO A 121 4.49 -13.12 4.98
N ALA A 122 3.72 -12.08 4.75
CA ALA A 122 3.65 -10.96 5.69
C ALA A 122 3.09 -11.44 7.03
N SER A 123 3.67 -10.92 8.10
CA SER A 123 3.21 -11.24 9.46
C SER A 123 3.13 -9.99 10.32
N VAL A 124 2.12 -9.99 11.20
CA VAL A 124 1.84 -8.89 12.12
C VAL A 124 1.88 -9.40 13.55
N VAL A 125 2.70 -8.78 14.39
CA VAL A 125 2.80 -9.10 15.81
C VAL A 125 2.61 -7.83 16.62
N GLY A 126 1.66 -7.85 17.57
CA GLY A 126 1.37 -6.69 18.40
C GLY A 126 0.94 -5.46 17.58
N GLY A 127 0.21 -5.65 16.46
CA GLY A 127 -0.23 -4.58 15.57
C GLY A 127 0.88 -3.99 14.68
N ARG A 128 2.02 -4.66 14.53
CA ARG A 128 3.16 -4.21 13.73
C ARG A 128 3.58 -5.26 12.73
N TYR A 129 3.83 -4.84 11.49
CA TYR A 129 4.49 -5.68 10.50
C TYR A 129 5.90 -6.05 10.96
N LEU A 130 6.25 -7.31 10.79
CA LEU A 130 7.63 -7.76 10.98
C LEU A 130 8.46 -7.46 9.74
N ALA A 131 9.73 -7.13 9.97
CA ALA A 131 10.68 -6.92 8.88
C ALA A 131 10.88 -8.23 8.11
N PRO A 132 10.94 -8.19 6.76
CA PRO A 132 11.31 -9.35 5.97
C PRO A 132 12.75 -9.74 6.29
N THR A 133 12.99 -11.04 6.42
CA THR A 133 14.32 -11.58 6.74
C THR A 133 14.95 -12.33 5.58
N GLN A 134 14.16 -12.66 4.55
CA GLN A 134 14.62 -13.36 3.38
C GLN A 134 14.94 -12.37 2.24
N PRO A 135 15.93 -12.70 1.37
CA PRO A 135 16.20 -11.91 0.17
C PRO A 135 14.99 -11.89 -0.78
N GLY A 136 14.83 -10.81 -1.53
CA GLY A 136 13.74 -10.65 -2.50
C GLY A 136 12.64 -9.70 -2.03
N PHE A 137 11.48 -9.78 -2.66
CA PHE A 137 10.30 -8.94 -2.35
C PHE A 137 9.17 -9.71 -1.67
N SER A 138 9.42 -10.94 -1.21
CA SER A 138 8.45 -11.79 -0.52
C SER A 138 7.20 -12.16 -1.32
N ALA A 139 7.16 -11.85 -2.61
CA ALA A 139 6.02 -12.07 -3.50
C ALA A 139 6.10 -13.42 -4.25
N GLN A 140 6.97 -14.33 -3.84
CA GLN A 140 7.10 -15.65 -4.45
C GLN A 140 6.02 -16.60 -3.91
N LEU A 141 5.21 -17.12 -4.84
CA LEU A 141 4.21 -18.14 -4.52
C LEU A 141 4.87 -19.51 -4.28
N ARG A 142 4.22 -20.33 -3.46
CA ARG A 142 4.60 -21.73 -3.25
C ARG A 142 4.31 -22.56 -4.50
N GLU A 143 5.12 -23.58 -4.77
CA GLU A 143 4.94 -24.49 -5.91
C GLU A 143 3.58 -25.22 -5.85
N GLU A 144 3.15 -25.60 -4.64
CA GLU A 144 1.85 -26.23 -4.43
C GLU A 144 0.70 -25.29 -4.84
N THR A 145 0.82 -24.01 -4.53
CA THR A 145 -0.16 -22.99 -4.93
C THR A 145 -0.21 -22.87 -6.46
N LEU A 146 0.95 -22.78 -7.10
CA LEU A 146 1.01 -22.68 -8.55
C LEU A 146 0.37 -23.92 -9.23
N SER A 147 0.69 -25.13 -8.74
CA SER A 147 0.14 -26.36 -9.31
C SER A 147 -1.37 -26.50 -9.13
N GLN A 148 -1.93 -25.99 -8.02
CA GLN A 148 -3.36 -26.08 -7.72
C GLN A 148 -4.19 -25.03 -8.43
N TYR A 149 -3.68 -23.80 -8.54
CA TYR A 149 -4.46 -22.64 -8.95
C TYR A 149 -4.11 -22.09 -10.33
N VAL A 150 -3.17 -22.71 -11.07
CA VAL A 150 -2.86 -22.27 -12.44
C VAL A 150 -4.08 -22.41 -13.34
N TYR A 151 -4.50 -21.32 -13.94
CA TYR A 151 -5.64 -21.34 -14.87
C TYR A 151 -5.19 -21.69 -16.28
N PRO A 152 -5.95 -22.51 -17.05
CA PRO A 152 -7.23 -23.17 -16.68
C PRO A 152 -7.05 -24.58 -16.14
N ASP A 153 -5.82 -25.10 -16.06
CA ASP A 153 -5.52 -26.52 -15.94
C ASP A 153 -5.36 -27.01 -14.48
N GLY A 154 -5.30 -26.09 -13.53
CA GLY A 154 -5.19 -26.44 -12.11
C GLY A 154 -6.44 -27.14 -11.58
N PRO A 155 -6.29 -28.09 -10.63
CA PRO A 155 -7.41 -28.88 -10.07
C PRO A 155 -8.59 -28.03 -9.60
N VAL A 156 -8.31 -26.87 -8.99
CA VAL A 156 -9.34 -25.95 -8.50
C VAL A 156 -10.31 -25.50 -9.61
N TRP A 157 -9.85 -25.41 -10.85
CA TRP A 157 -10.68 -24.95 -11.97
C TRP A 157 -11.37 -26.13 -12.70
N THR A 158 -10.75 -27.30 -12.69
CA THR A 158 -11.28 -28.49 -13.37
C THR A 158 -12.32 -29.22 -12.54
N GLU A 159 -12.24 -29.20 -11.22
CA GLU A 159 -13.19 -29.85 -10.32
C GLU A 159 -14.52 -29.09 -10.17
N VAL A 160 -14.54 -27.79 -10.45
CA VAL A 160 -15.77 -26.97 -10.36
C VAL A 160 -16.69 -27.15 -11.58
N VAL A 161 -16.20 -27.75 -12.67
CA VAL A 161 -16.93 -27.91 -13.95
C VAL A 161 -17.53 -29.31 -14.10
N ALA A 162 -17.32 -30.20 -13.14
CA ALA A 162 -17.91 -31.53 -13.07
C ALA A 162 -19.12 -31.58 -12.12
#